data_910eeb9e8276da7075b62d20e6da322c
#
_entry.id   910eeb9e8276da7075b62d20e6da322c
#
_cell.length_a   1.000
_cell.length_b   1.000
_cell.length_c   1.000
_cell.angle_alpha   90.00
_cell.angle_beta   90.00
_cell.angle_gamma   90.00
#
_symmetry.space_group_name_H-M   'P 1'
#
loop_
_entity.id
_entity.type
_entity.pdbx_description
1 polymer ?
#
loop_
_entity_poly.entity_id
_entity_poly.type
_entity_poly.pdbx_seq_one_letter_code
_entity_poly.pdbx_strand_id
1 'polypeptide(L)'
;MRAAPSTDLGGHRSSTPRSRVRDNHMFFSPEDIIVFWFLGLLCSLVISGLHSHLLPPKFDRDAQVIQNLLAKPGLVRYEDYGSFATITSVYHALGLANSPTLAGFFGVIIAHCALAVVLWRMRPIRVTAFSVGALVLYSLLVGVYQGVYTKEIIISAVVIVVAAVPTGMQSAWIWDCVLAVVMAVLGHYFRPYWVLIAVFFFGLRLLVSNTALSRRWITARRFILLMVACSLVASLVIVARGLPADHYRTLVNAGRGADTGSLIGRFVEHPEPIAGIVNVVLSTVMLMFPVTLAAKLSPYYLVIFVVIASFWASYFYAVRQWLHSDYRPPLVGRAVCLIAAFAVVQGLFEPDYGSALRHLTPLIPLFFIVAAGKCVVERLPECSVASPPWRTPTQLSPPSHLLSASNRPSDHPSARQSES
;
A
#
# COMPACT_ATOMS: atom_id res chain seq x y z
N MET A 1 -0.36 -75.64 22.64
CA MET A 1 0.07 -74.68 23.66
C MET A 1 1.50 -74.23 23.40
N ARG A 2 1.74 -73.10 22.86
CA ARG A 2 3.05 -72.42 22.78
C ARG A 2 2.74 -70.93 22.91
N ALA A 3 3.18 -70.31 24.00
CA ALA A 3 3.09 -68.90 24.26
C ALA A 3 4.16 -68.15 23.44
N ALA A 4 3.78 -67.03 22.79
CA ALA A 4 4.70 -66.10 22.16
C ALA A 4 5.13 -65.01 23.15
N PRO A 5 6.40 -64.54 23.11
CA PRO A 5 6.88 -63.46 23.98
C PRO A 5 6.54 -62.10 23.38
N SER A 6 6.00 -61.23 24.24
CA SER A 6 5.80 -59.82 23.98
C SER A 6 7.13 -59.07 23.99
N THR A 7 7.55 -58.52 22.84
CA THR A 7 8.67 -57.58 22.74
C THR A 7 8.16 -56.16 22.95
N ASP A 8 8.45 -55.66 24.13
CA ASP A 8 8.24 -54.25 24.53
C ASP A 8 9.37 -53.41 23.91
N LEU A 9 9.10 -52.72 22.81
CA LEU A 9 9.98 -51.78 22.15
C LEU A 9 9.78 -50.41 22.79
N GLY A 10 10.45 -50.17 23.91
CA GLY A 10 10.60 -48.87 24.56
C GLY A 10 11.28 -47.84 23.61
N GLY A 11 10.49 -47.12 22.84
CA GLY A 11 10.97 -46.06 21.98
C GLY A 11 11.47 -44.87 22.79
N HIS A 12 12.78 -44.81 23.08
CA HIS A 12 13.48 -43.65 23.54
C HIS A 12 13.32 -42.52 22.49
N ARG A 13 12.33 -41.65 22.65
CA ARG A 13 12.28 -40.36 21.96
C ARG A 13 13.44 -39.53 22.49
N SER A 14 14.57 -39.50 21.82
CA SER A 14 15.63 -38.53 22.00
C SER A 14 15.07 -37.17 21.66
N SER A 15 14.70 -36.41 22.69
CA SER A 15 14.42 -34.98 22.59
C SER A 15 15.74 -34.26 22.31
N THR A 16 16.11 -34.14 21.03
CA THR A 16 17.16 -33.22 20.61
C THR A 16 16.78 -31.82 21.12
N PRO A 17 17.63 -31.18 21.91
CA PRO A 17 17.40 -29.79 22.33
C PRO A 17 17.41 -28.96 21.07
N ARG A 18 16.21 -28.50 20.63
CA ARG A 18 16.11 -27.45 19.64
C ARG A 18 16.92 -26.27 20.20
N SER A 19 18.11 -26.06 19.70
CA SER A 19 18.89 -24.86 19.91
C SER A 19 17.96 -23.70 19.56
N ARG A 20 17.42 -23.03 20.59
CA ARG A 20 16.78 -21.71 20.43
C ARG A 20 17.90 -20.80 19.93
N VAL A 21 18.01 -20.68 18.61
CA VAL A 21 18.71 -19.55 18.03
C VAL A 21 17.97 -18.34 18.61
N ARG A 22 18.58 -17.72 19.60
CA ARG A 22 18.15 -16.43 20.15
C ARG A 22 18.36 -15.43 19.03
N ASP A 23 17.33 -15.27 18.19
CA ASP A 23 17.26 -14.12 17.31
C ASP A 23 17.26 -12.88 18.19
N ASN A 24 18.45 -12.31 18.40
CA ASN A 24 18.65 -11.01 19.06
C ASN A 24 18.08 -9.89 18.16
N HIS A 25 16.80 -9.98 17.81
CA HIS A 25 16.09 -8.85 17.22
C HIS A 25 15.86 -7.83 18.32
N MET A 26 16.57 -6.70 18.24
CA MET A 26 16.26 -5.56 19.10
C MET A 26 14.78 -5.17 18.87
N PHE A 27 13.97 -5.38 19.88
CA PHE A 27 12.61 -4.85 19.90
C PHE A 27 12.69 -3.44 20.47
N PHE A 28 12.38 -2.46 19.69
CA PHE A 28 12.20 -1.11 20.19
C PHE A 28 10.90 -1.03 20.99
N SER A 29 10.96 -0.32 22.09
CA SER A 29 9.79 -0.02 22.90
C SER A 29 8.85 0.91 22.11
N PRO A 30 7.56 0.99 22.47
CA PRO A 30 6.67 2.01 21.92
C PRO A 30 7.22 3.44 22.05
N GLU A 31 8.00 3.69 23.08
CA GLU A 31 8.65 4.97 23.36
C GLU A 31 9.74 5.28 22.34
N ASP A 32 10.58 4.28 21.99
CA ASP A 32 11.60 4.45 20.95
C ASP A 32 10.98 4.84 19.61
N ILE A 33 9.83 4.26 19.25
CA ILE A 33 9.13 4.58 18.00
C ILE A 33 8.68 6.05 18.01
N ILE A 34 8.18 6.54 19.14
CA ILE A 34 7.77 7.94 19.29
C ILE A 34 8.98 8.86 19.13
N VAL A 35 10.11 8.52 19.75
CA VAL A 35 11.35 9.29 19.64
C VAL A 35 11.83 9.34 18.18
N PHE A 36 11.90 8.21 17.48
CA PHE A 36 12.30 8.18 16.07
C PHE A 36 11.34 8.96 15.17
N TRP A 37 10.03 8.86 15.42
CA TRP A 37 9.04 9.63 14.69
C TRP A 37 9.21 11.14 14.92
N PHE A 38 9.42 11.56 16.17
CA PHE A 38 9.62 12.96 16.53
C PHE A 38 10.93 13.53 15.94
N LEU A 39 12.03 12.79 16.01
CA LEU A 39 13.29 13.18 15.37
C LEU A 39 13.13 13.29 13.85
N GLY A 40 12.41 12.38 13.23
CA GLY A 40 12.10 12.43 11.81
C GLY A 40 11.27 13.67 11.45
N LEU A 41 10.26 14.00 12.25
CA LEU A 41 9.46 15.23 12.09
C LEU A 41 10.33 16.47 12.18
N LEU A 42 11.18 16.59 13.22
CA LEU A 42 12.10 17.71 13.38
C LEU A 42 13.06 17.84 12.18
N CYS A 43 13.63 16.74 11.73
CA CYS A 43 14.51 16.72 10.55
C CYS A 43 13.78 17.26 9.32
N SER A 44 12.54 16.79 9.06
CA SER A 44 11.74 17.26 7.94
C SER A 44 11.39 18.75 8.05
N LEU A 45 11.07 19.24 9.24
CA LEU A 45 10.77 20.67 9.49
C LEU A 45 12.02 21.54 9.26
N VAL A 46 13.21 21.09 9.71
CA VAL A 46 14.47 21.81 9.46
C VAL A 46 14.77 21.88 7.96
N ILE A 47 14.62 20.76 7.22
CA ILE A 47 14.80 20.74 5.76
C ILE A 47 13.80 21.70 5.10
N SER A 48 12.53 21.66 5.50
CA SER A 48 11.49 22.58 5.00
C SER A 48 11.83 24.05 5.26
N GLY A 49 12.26 24.38 6.47
CA GLY A 49 12.63 25.75 6.83
C GLY A 49 13.88 26.27 6.10
N LEU A 50 14.79 25.37 5.77
CA LEU A 50 16.05 25.69 5.06
C LEU A 50 15.99 25.33 3.57
N HIS A 51 14.83 25.02 3.02
CA HIS A 51 14.65 24.43 1.68
C HIS A 51 15.37 25.23 0.59
N SER A 52 15.17 26.54 0.55
CA SER A 52 15.77 27.46 -0.43
C SER A 52 17.31 27.54 -0.33
N HIS A 53 17.88 27.23 0.82
CA HIS A 53 19.34 27.22 1.04
C HIS A 53 19.97 25.85 0.76
N LEU A 54 19.24 24.78 0.97
CA LEU A 54 19.74 23.40 0.85
C LEU A 54 19.54 22.80 -0.53
N LEU A 55 18.47 23.20 -1.24
CA LEU A 55 18.07 22.51 -2.45
C LEU A 55 18.15 23.41 -3.69
N PRO A 56 18.56 22.84 -4.84
CA PRO A 56 18.54 23.58 -6.12
C PRO A 56 17.09 23.95 -6.53
N PRO A 57 16.90 25.10 -7.25
CA PRO A 57 15.58 25.60 -7.65
C PRO A 57 14.71 24.62 -8.46
N LYS A 58 15.35 23.61 -9.07
CA LYS A 58 14.61 22.54 -9.81
C LYS A 58 13.62 21.75 -8.92
N PHE A 59 13.82 21.73 -7.61
CA PHE A 59 12.90 21.09 -6.66
C PHE A 59 11.67 21.93 -6.36
N ASP A 60 11.72 23.25 -6.64
CA ASP A 60 10.66 24.23 -6.35
C ASP A 60 9.67 24.42 -7.50
N ARG A 61 9.82 23.74 -8.62
CA ARG A 61 9.03 23.99 -9.83
C ARG A 61 7.51 24.01 -9.57
N ASP A 62 7.00 22.99 -8.88
CA ASP A 62 5.57 22.92 -8.54
C ASP A 62 5.19 23.99 -7.50
N ALA A 63 6.07 24.28 -6.53
CA ALA A 63 5.87 25.32 -5.54
C ALA A 63 5.77 26.69 -6.19
N GLN A 64 6.62 27.00 -7.16
CA GLN A 64 6.58 28.25 -7.93
C GLN A 64 5.28 28.40 -8.72
N VAL A 65 4.80 27.31 -9.36
CA VAL A 65 3.50 27.34 -10.06
C VAL A 65 2.38 27.67 -9.08
N ILE A 66 2.31 26.98 -7.93
CA ILE A 66 1.29 27.22 -6.91
C ILE A 66 1.38 28.64 -6.38
N GLN A 67 2.58 29.13 -6.09
CA GLN A 67 2.82 30.49 -5.58
C GLN A 67 2.36 31.56 -6.59
N ASN A 68 2.65 31.37 -7.88
CA ASN A 68 2.21 32.27 -8.94
C ASN A 68 0.67 32.31 -9.06
N LEU A 69 0.00 31.16 -8.88
CA LEU A 69 -1.45 31.06 -8.88
C LEU A 69 -2.06 31.71 -7.63
N LEU A 70 -1.44 31.56 -6.46
CA LEU A 70 -1.87 32.21 -5.21
C LEU A 70 -1.80 33.73 -5.31
N ALA A 71 -0.83 34.27 -6.06
CA ALA A 71 -0.71 35.69 -6.30
C ALA A 71 -1.82 36.27 -7.22
N LYS A 72 -2.58 35.41 -7.93
CA LYS A 72 -3.60 35.82 -8.90
C LYS A 72 -4.91 35.06 -8.70
N PRO A 73 -5.55 35.11 -7.53
CA PRO A 73 -6.67 34.22 -7.18
C PRO A 73 -7.90 34.32 -8.10
N GLY A 74 -8.15 35.49 -8.69
CA GLY A 74 -9.30 35.71 -9.58
C GLY A 74 -9.16 35.11 -11.00
N LEU A 75 -7.98 34.66 -11.38
CA LEU A 75 -7.67 34.11 -12.71
C LEU A 75 -7.48 32.60 -12.75
N VAL A 76 -7.61 31.93 -11.59
CA VAL A 76 -7.31 30.50 -11.48
C VAL A 76 -8.56 29.69 -11.81
N ARG A 77 -8.58 29.05 -13.00
CA ARG A 77 -9.62 28.11 -13.42
C ARG A 77 -9.08 26.69 -13.43
N TYR A 78 -9.93 25.74 -13.06
CA TYR A 78 -9.56 24.32 -13.07
C TYR A 78 -9.23 23.82 -14.49
N GLU A 79 -9.98 24.29 -15.48
CA GLU A 79 -9.78 23.93 -16.89
C GLU A 79 -8.35 24.24 -17.40
N ASP A 80 -7.77 25.34 -16.89
CA ASP A 80 -6.45 25.81 -17.32
C ASP A 80 -5.30 25.14 -16.54
N TYR A 81 -5.51 24.88 -15.25
CA TYR A 81 -4.45 24.51 -14.32
C TYR A 81 -4.67 23.17 -13.59
N GLY A 82 -5.83 22.51 -13.76
CA GLY A 82 -6.14 21.20 -13.19
C GLY A 82 -5.86 21.11 -11.69
N SER A 83 -5.08 20.13 -11.27
CA SER A 83 -4.74 19.88 -9.86
C SER A 83 -4.01 21.05 -9.17
N PHE A 84 -3.37 21.94 -9.93
CA PHE A 84 -2.75 23.12 -9.35
C PHE A 84 -3.80 24.15 -8.90
N ALA A 85 -4.89 24.32 -9.66
CA ALA A 85 -6.00 25.20 -9.25
C ALA A 85 -6.66 24.68 -7.97
N THR A 86 -6.93 23.38 -7.90
CA THR A 86 -7.55 22.75 -6.72
C THR A 86 -6.69 22.96 -5.47
N ILE A 87 -5.39 22.68 -5.53
CA ILE A 87 -4.52 22.82 -4.35
C ILE A 87 -4.31 24.28 -3.96
N THR A 88 -4.26 25.20 -4.93
CA THR A 88 -4.21 26.64 -4.67
C THR A 88 -5.42 27.09 -3.87
N SER A 89 -6.63 26.63 -4.24
CA SER A 89 -7.85 26.92 -3.50
C SER A 89 -7.81 26.37 -2.07
N VAL A 90 -7.23 25.18 -1.87
CA VAL A 90 -7.05 24.60 -0.52
C VAL A 90 -6.10 25.47 0.33
N TYR A 91 -4.94 25.87 -0.20
CA TYR A 91 -4.01 26.74 0.53
C TYR A 91 -4.63 28.09 0.85
N HIS A 92 -5.42 28.67 -0.07
CA HIS A 92 -6.15 29.91 0.16
C HIS A 92 -7.18 29.76 1.30
N ALA A 93 -7.99 28.69 1.26
CA ALA A 93 -9.01 28.40 2.28
C ALA A 93 -8.40 28.17 3.67
N LEU A 94 -7.18 27.61 3.73
CA LEU A 94 -6.43 27.40 4.98
C LEU A 94 -5.69 28.65 5.47
N GLY A 95 -5.76 29.78 4.75
CA GLY A 95 -5.02 31.01 5.11
C GLY A 95 -3.50 30.91 4.91
N LEU A 96 -3.02 29.93 4.13
CA LEU A 96 -1.59 29.67 3.90
C LEU A 96 -1.05 30.33 2.63
N ALA A 97 -1.87 31.12 1.92
CA ALA A 97 -1.54 31.70 0.62
C ALA A 97 -0.29 32.59 0.64
N ASN A 98 -0.06 33.29 1.74
CA ASN A 98 1.01 34.27 1.88
C ASN A 98 2.22 33.78 2.67
N SER A 99 2.26 32.47 3.01
CA SER A 99 3.33 31.92 3.85
C SER A 99 3.83 30.58 3.33
N PRO A 100 4.80 30.57 2.39
CA PRO A 100 5.39 29.37 1.84
C PRO A 100 5.94 28.41 2.93
N THR A 101 6.59 28.98 3.95
CA THR A 101 7.17 28.20 5.04
C THR A 101 6.09 27.50 5.89
N LEU A 102 5.00 28.21 6.23
CA LEU A 102 3.89 27.59 6.98
C LEU A 102 3.19 26.54 6.14
N ALA A 103 3.04 26.74 4.84
CA ALA A 103 2.48 25.74 3.92
C ALA A 103 3.37 24.50 3.85
N GLY A 104 4.69 24.67 3.81
CA GLY A 104 5.65 23.58 3.88
C GLY A 104 5.58 22.82 5.21
N PHE A 105 5.55 23.53 6.34
CA PHE A 105 5.37 22.90 7.66
C PHE A 105 4.05 22.13 7.77
N PHE A 106 2.97 22.68 7.23
CA PHE A 106 1.68 22.00 7.17
C PHE A 106 1.79 20.69 6.36
N GLY A 107 2.45 20.71 5.20
CA GLY A 107 2.69 19.52 4.39
C GLY A 107 3.49 18.46 5.15
N VAL A 108 4.56 18.85 5.82
CA VAL A 108 5.38 17.97 6.67
C VAL A 108 4.55 17.35 7.79
N ILE A 109 3.73 18.14 8.48
CA ILE A 109 2.89 17.65 9.59
C ILE A 109 1.88 16.63 9.09
N ILE A 110 1.18 16.88 7.98
CA ILE A 110 0.22 15.92 7.41
C ILE A 110 0.91 14.60 7.01
N ALA A 111 2.11 14.66 6.40
CA ALA A 111 2.87 13.48 6.05
C ALA A 111 3.28 12.66 7.28
N HIS A 112 3.76 13.34 8.33
CA HIS A 112 4.12 12.66 9.59
C HIS A 112 2.90 12.17 10.37
N CYS A 113 1.73 12.81 10.25
CA CYS A 113 0.47 12.27 10.75
C CYS A 113 0.10 10.97 10.04
N ALA A 114 0.27 10.89 8.70
CA ALA A 114 0.05 9.66 7.96
C ALA A 114 0.95 8.53 8.46
N LEU A 115 2.24 8.81 8.67
CA LEU A 115 3.19 7.88 9.24
C LEU A 115 2.78 7.47 10.67
N ALA A 116 2.40 8.42 11.53
CA ALA A 116 1.99 8.14 12.91
C ALA A 116 0.78 7.19 12.98
N VAL A 117 -0.25 7.43 12.14
CA VAL A 117 -1.43 6.56 12.05
C VAL A 117 -1.01 5.15 11.61
N VAL A 118 -0.14 5.04 10.61
CA VAL A 118 0.39 3.75 10.14
C VAL A 118 1.16 3.04 11.26
N LEU A 119 2.10 3.71 11.91
CA LEU A 119 2.89 3.13 12.99
C LEU A 119 2.01 2.68 14.16
N TRP A 120 0.99 3.45 14.50
CA TRP A 120 0.03 3.08 15.54
C TRP A 120 -0.78 1.82 15.18
N ARG A 121 -1.25 1.74 13.93
CA ARG A 121 -2.03 0.58 13.45
C ARG A 121 -1.23 -0.71 13.38
N MET A 122 0.10 -0.60 13.28
CA MET A 122 1.01 -1.74 13.13
C MET A 122 1.59 -2.27 14.45
N ARG A 123 1.23 -1.68 15.60
CA ARG A 123 1.77 -2.10 16.91
C ARG A 123 1.49 -3.58 17.20
N PRO A 124 2.47 -4.31 17.74
CA PRO A 124 3.87 -3.99 18.00
C PRO A 124 4.75 -4.14 16.75
N ILE A 125 5.65 -3.20 16.53
CA ILE A 125 6.52 -3.15 15.34
C ILE A 125 7.86 -3.83 15.67
N ARG A 126 8.33 -4.72 14.78
CA ARG A 126 9.72 -5.16 14.80
C ARG A 126 10.55 -4.12 14.06
N VAL A 127 11.46 -3.47 14.76
CA VAL A 127 12.34 -2.49 14.14
C VAL A 127 13.63 -3.18 13.73
N THR A 128 13.94 -3.09 12.45
CA THR A 128 15.19 -3.55 11.85
C THR A 128 16.01 -2.35 11.40
N ALA A 129 17.30 -2.51 11.18
CA ALA A 129 18.14 -1.46 10.61
C ALA A 129 17.56 -0.91 9.29
N PHE A 130 16.94 -1.80 8.48
CA PHE A 130 16.25 -1.40 7.26
C PHE A 130 15.04 -0.48 7.53
N SER A 131 14.20 -0.78 8.54
CA SER A 131 13.06 0.06 8.87
C SER A 131 13.48 1.43 9.42
N VAL A 132 14.56 1.49 10.20
CA VAL A 132 15.13 2.77 10.65
C VAL A 132 15.66 3.58 9.46
N GLY A 133 16.44 2.96 8.58
CA GLY A 133 16.93 3.61 7.37
C GLY A 133 15.80 4.13 6.48
N ALA A 134 14.74 3.32 6.29
CA ALA A 134 13.55 3.71 5.54
C ALA A 134 12.80 4.87 6.20
N LEU A 135 12.72 4.92 7.54
CA LEU A 135 12.12 6.02 8.28
C LEU A 135 12.92 7.32 8.14
N VAL A 136 14.24 7.26 8.28
CA VAL A 136 15.12 8.41 8.06
C VAL A 136 14.97 8.93 6.63
N LEU A 137 15.05 8.02 5.65
CA LEU A 137 14.87 8.37 4.24
C LEU A 137 13.51 9.00 3.95
N TYR A 138 12.43 8.44 4.51
CA TYR A 138 11.10 9.02 4.41
C TYR A 138 11.07 10.46 4.93
N SER A 139 11.66 10.70 6.11
CA SER A 139 11.70 12.04 6.71
C SER A 139 12.48 13.04 5.84
N LEU A 140 13.60 12.61 5.25
CA LEU A 140 14.36 13.43 4.30
C LEU A 140 13.51 13.76 3.06
N LEU A 141 12.88 12.76 2.46
CA LEU A 141 12.04 12.93 1.27
C LEU A 141 10.81 13.82 1.55
N VAL A 142 10.19 13.69 2.72
CA VAL A 142 9.08 14.56 3.16
C VAL A 142 9.55 16.01 3.27
N GLY A 143 10.71 16.26 3.91
CA GLY A 143 11.29 17.61 3.99
C GLY A 143 11.55 18.21 2.61
N VAL A 144 12.06 17.41 1.66
CA VAL A 144 12.36 17.84 0.29
C VAL A 144 11.10 18.07 -0.55
N TYR A 145 10.12 17.14 -0.53
CA TYR A 145 9.00 17.17 -1.48
C TYR A 145 7.69 17.68 -0.91
N GLN A 146 7.50 17.62 0.41
CA GLN A 146 6.30 18.12 1.09
C GLN A 146 6.55 19.34 1.97
N GLY A 147 7.83 19.69 2.16
CA GLY A 147 8.26 20.88 2.90
C GLY A 147 8.12 22.21 2.16
N VAL A 148 7.41 22.25 1.03
CA VAL A 148 7.11 23.41 0.20
C VAL A 148 5.65 23.38 -0.23
N TYR A 149 5.18 24.41 -0.96
CA TYR A 149 3.89 24.30 -1.63
C TYR A 149 3.86 23.06 -2.53
N THR A 150 2.98 22.13 -2.22
CA THR A 150 2.88 20.89 -2.97
C THR A 150 1.44 20.37 -3.01
N LYS A 151 1.12 19.68 -4.08
CA LYS A 151 -0.16 18.97 -4.25
C LYS A 151 -0.15 17.58 -3.60
N GLU A 152 1.02 17.08 -3.19
CA GLU A 152 1.19 15.73 -2.63
C GLU A 152 0.59 15.57 -1.22
N ILE A 153 0.27 16.66 -0.55
CA ILE A 153 -0.46 16.68 0.74
C ILE A 153 -1.76 15.88 0.67
N ILE A 154 -2.48 15.99 -0.45
CA ILE A 154 -3.76 15.29 -0.65
C ILE A 154 -3.53 13.77 -0.66
N ILE A 155 -2.41 13.31 -1.24
CA ILE A 155 -2.07 11.88 -1.25
C ILE A 155 -1.74 11.40 0.17
N SER A 156 -1.03 12.20 0.97
CA SER A 156 -0.78 11.90 2.38
C SER A 156 -2.09 11.80 3.18
N ALA A 157 -3.08 12.65 2.90
CA ALA A 157 -4.42 12.55 3.50
C ALA A 157 -5.13 11.23 3.09
N VAL A 158 -5.01 10.80 1.84
CA VAL A 158 -5.52 9.47 1.39
C VAL A 158 -4.88 8.35 2.18
N VAL A 159 -3.57 8.41 2.43
CA VAL A 159 -2.86 7.40 3.23
C VAL A 159 -3.39 7.35 4.67
N ILE A 160 -3.69 8.50 5.28
CA ILE A 160 -4.33 8.56 6.60
C ILE A 160 -5.67 7.83 6.56
N VAL A 161 -6.52 8.13 5.57
CA VAL A 161 -7.83 7.49 5.42
C VAL A 161 -7.68 5.97 5.24
N VAL A 162 -6.81 5.51 4.34
CA VAL A 162 -6.56 4.07 4.11
C VAL A 162 -6.11 3.37 5.39
N ALA A 163 -5.20 3.99 6.15
CA ALA A 163 -4.69 3.42 7.39
C ALA A 163 -5.71 3.46 8.54
N ALA A 164 -6.55 4.49 8.61
CA ALA A 164 -7.55 4.68 9.66
C ALA A 164 -8.77 3.76 9.51
N VAL A 165 -9.10 3.36 8.28
CA VAL A 165 -10.30 2.55 7.99
C VAL A 165 -10.30 1.25 8.81
N PRO A 166 -11.47 0.88 9.41
CA PRO A 166 -11.60 -0.35 10.19
C PRO A 166 -11.24 -1.62 9.41
N THR A 167 -10.69 -2.59 10.13
CA THR A 167 -10.19 -3.86 9.56
C THR A 167 -11.06 -5.07 9.89
N GLY A 168 -12.25 -4.86 10.48
CA GLY A 168 -13.20 -5.94 10.77
C GLY A 168 -13.55 -6.74 9.51
N MET A 169 -13.48 -8.08 9.59
CA MET A 169 -13.64 -8.95 8.43
C MET A 169 -15.00 -8.82 7.74
N GLN A 170 -16.08 -8.64 8.50
CA GLN A 170 -17.46 -8.59 7.97
C GLN A 170 -17.74 -7.35 7.11
N SER A 171 -17.03 -6.25 7.34
CA SER A 171 -17.22 -4.98 6.63
C SER A 171 -16.06 -4.62 5.68
N ALA A 172 -15.07 -5.50 5.54
CA ALA A 172 -13.84 -5.17 4.80
C ALA A 172 -14.11 -4.73 3.34
N TRP A 173 -15.02 -5.40 2.65
CA TRP A 173 -15.36 -5.08 1.26
C TRP A 173 -16.12 -3.74 1.13
N ILE A 174 -16.99 -3.41 2.10
CA ILE A 174 -17.71 -2.13 2.12
C ILE A 174 -16.71 -0.98 2.19
N TRP A 175 -15.73 -1.10 3.08
CA TRP A 175 -14.67 -0.10 3.21
C TRP A 175 -13.76 -0.04 2.00
N ASP A 176 -13.50 -1.16 1.32
CA ASP A 176 -12.77 -1.17 0.05
C ASP A 176 -13.55 -0.43 -1.05
N CYS A 177 -14.90 -0.57 -1.10
CA CYS A 177 -15.78 0.23 -1.96
C CYS A 177 -15.72 1.73 -1.60
N VAL A 178 -15.83 2.06 -0.31
CA VAL A 178 -15.76 3.46 0.15
C VAL A 178 -14.43 4.09 -0.25
N LEU A 179 -13.31 3.38 -0.06
CA LEU A 179 -11.99 3.86 -0.47
C LEU A 179 -11.90 4.06 -1.98
N ALA A 180 -12.45 3.14 -2.78
CA ALA A 180 -12.49 3.28 -4.23
C ALA A 180 -13.31 4.51 -4.66
N VAL A 181 -14.47 4.75 -4.01
CA VAL A 181 -15.29 5.95 -4.26
C VAL A 181 -14.54 7.22 -3.88
N VAL A 182 -13.89 7.26 -2.71
CA VAL A 182 -13.08 8.42 -2.29
C VAL A 182 -11.97 8.71 -3.31
N MET A 183 -11.27 7.69 -3.79
CA MET A 183 -10.23 7.84 -4.82
C MET A 183 -10.82 8.29 -6.16
N ALA A 184 -12.01 7.81 -6.56
CA ALA A 184 -12.68 8.23 -7.78
C ALA A 184 -13.13 9.70 -7.70
N VAL A 185 -13.67 10.13 -6.55
CA VAL A 185 -14.01 11.53 -6.27
C VAL A 185 -12.76 12.41 -6.34
N LEU A 186 -11.66 11.96 -5.74
CA LEU A 186 -10.37 12.63 -5.85
C LEU A 186 -9.92 12.72 -7.31
N GLY A 187 -10.15 11.67 -8.10
CA GLY A 187 -9.87 11.69 -9.53
C GLY A 187 -10.68 12.74 -10.28
N HIS A 188 -11.93 12.93 -9.94
CA HIS A 188 -12.80 13.93 -10.58
C HIS A 188 -12.37 15.38 -10.28
N TYR A 189 -12.06 15.68 -9.00
CA TYR A 189 -11.79 17.05 -8.55
C TYR A 189 -10.31 17.46 -8.50
N PHE A 190 -9.40 16.50 -8.61
CA PHE A 190 -7.99 16.77 -8.42
C PHE A 190 -7.12 16.26 -9.58
N ARG A 191 -7.05 14.94 -9.81
CA ARG A 191 -6.22 14.35 -10.86
C ARG A 191 -6.95 13.19 -11.54
N PRO A 192 -7.34 13.30 -12.80
CA PRO A 192 -8.17 12.30 -13.49
C PRO A 192 -7.64 10.86 -13.40
N TYR A 193 -6.33 10.65 -13.34
CA TYR A 193 -5.75 9.33 -13.26
C TYR A 193 -6.04 8.60 -11.92
N TRP A 194 -6.53 9.30 -10.87
CA TRP A 194 -6.98 8.65 -9.63
C TRP A 194 -8.22 7.79 -9.83
N VAL A 195 -9.01 8.05 -10.87
CA VAL A 195 -10.12 7.15 -11.26
C VAL A 195 -9.56 5.79 -11.68
N LEU A 196 -8.46 5.76 -12.47
CA LEU A 196 -7.81 4.50 -12.85
C LEU A 196 -7.21 3.80 -11.63
N ILE A 197 -6.60 4.55 -10.70
CA ILE A 197 -6.10 3.99 -9.45
C ILE A 197 -7.25 3.35 -8.66
N ALA A 198 -8.41 4.00 -8.55
CA ALA A 198 -9.59 3.47 -7.86
C ALA A 198 -10.08 2.16 -8.49
N VAL A 199 -10.19 2.12 -9.82
CA VAL A 199 -10.62 0.93 -10.57
C VAL A 199 -9.63 -0.23 -10.36
N PHE A 200 -8.33 0.01 -10.54
CA PHE A 200 -7.32 -1.03 -10.36
C PHE A 200 -7.18 -1.46 -8.91
N PHE A 201 -7.21 -0.52 -7.96
CA PHE A 201 -7.25 -0.85 -6.54
C PHE A 201 -8.40 -1.79 -6.22
N PHE A 202 -9.63 -1.44 -6.61
CA PHE A 202 -10.81 -2.23 -6.33
C PHE A 202 -10.76 -3.60 -7.02
N GLY A 203 -10.40 -3.64 -8.32
CA GLY A 203 -10.23 -4.88 -9.06
C GLY A 203 -9.19 -5.82 -8.43
N LEU A 204 -8.02 -5.29 -8.07
CA LEU A 204 -6.99 -6.07 -7.37
C LEU A 204 -7.48 -6.55 -6.00
N ARG A 205 -8.21 -5.71 -5.25
CA ARG A 205 -8.78 -6.10 -3.95
C ARG A 205 -9.76 -7.25 -4.07
N LEU A 206 -10.64 -7.24 -5.08
CA LEU A 206 -11.56 -8.36 -5.34
C LEU A 206 -10.80 -9.65 -5.65
N LEU A 207 -9.78 -9.59 -6.50
CA LEU A 207 -8.99 -10.75 -6.91
C LEU A 207 -8.13 -11.30 -5.76
N VAL A 208 -7.57 -10.42 -4.92
CA VAL A 208 -6.68 -10.81 -3.82
C VAL A 208 -7.44 -10.93 -2.49
N SER A 209 -8.79 -10.99 -2.54
CA SER A 209 -9.65 -11.14 -1.37
C SER A 209 -9.31 -12.39 -0.54
N ASN A 210 -9.76 -12.43 0.71
CA ASN A 210 -9.45 -13.51 1.65
C ASN A 210 -10.33 -14.77 1.44
N THR A 211 -10.77 -15.03 0.20
CA THR A 211 -11.54 -16.21 -0.17
C THR A 211 -10.64 -17.43 -0.35
N ALA A 212 -11.17 -18.62 -0.13
CA ALA A 212 -10.44 -19.87 -0.35
C ALA A 212 -9.92 -19.99 -1.80
N LEU A 213 -10.72 -19.52 -2.78
CA LEU A 213 -10.34 -19.47 -4.17
C LEU A 213 -9.13 -18.56 -4.39
N SER A 214 -9.17 -17.32 -3.90
CA SER A 214 -8.06 -16.38 -4.00
C SER A 214 -6.78 -16.92 -3.37
N ARG A 215 -6.86 -17.53 -2.18
CA ARG A 215 -5.69 -18.13 -1.51
C ARG A 215 -5.02 -19.21 -2.35
N ARG A 216 -5.80 -20.04 -3.01
CA ARG A 216 -5.28 -21.13 -3.86
C ARG A 216 -4.70 -20.61 -5.19
N TRP A 217 -5.31 -19.54 -5.76
CA TRP A 217 -4.99 -19.10 -7.12
C TRP A 217 -3.97 -17.96 -7.17
N ILE A 218 -3.95 -17.04 -6.22
CA ILE A 218 -3.09 -15.85 -6.28
C ILE A 218 -1.74 -16.14 -5.63
N THR A 219 -0.74 -16.36 -6.47
CA THR A 219 0.68 -16.41 -6.12
C THR A 219 1.36 -15.09 -6.44
N ALA A 220 2.57 -14.85 -5.93
CA ALA A 220 3.36 -13.66 -6.24
C ALA A 220 3.58 -13.48 -7.76
N ARG A 221 3.83 -14.56 -8.49
CA ARG A 221 3.97 -14.52 -9.96
C ARG A 221 2.68 -14.07 -10.63
N ARG A 222 1.52 -14.62 -10.22
CA ARG A 222 0.22 -14.21 -10.77
C ARG A 222 -0.13 -12.78 -10.39
N PHE A 223 0.27 -12.31 -9.21
CA PHE A 223 0.08 -10.92 -8.82
C PHE A 223 0.86 -9.97 -9.74
N ILE A 224 2.11 -10.28 -10.07
CA ILE A 224 2.88 -9.51 -11.05
C ILE A 224 2.21 -9.54 -12.43
N LEU A 225 1.73 -10.70 -12.88
CA LEU A 225 0.98 -10.82 -14.14
C LEU A 225 -0.30 -9.99 -14.13
N LEU A 226 -0.99 -9.88 -13.00
CA LEU A 226 -2.15 -8.99 -12.83
C LEU A 226 -1.75 -7.52 -12.96
N MET A 227 -0.63 -7.09 -12.40
CA MET A 227 -0.13 -5.72 -12.58
C MET A 227 0.16 -5.43 -14.07
N VAL A 228 0.80 -6.37 -14.77
CA VAL A 228 1.02 -6.25 -16.23
C VAL A 228 -0.31 -6.20 -16.98
N ALA A 229 -1.27 -7.05 -16.63
CA ALA A 229 -2.60 -7.03 -17.25
C ALA A 229 -3.32 -5.70 -17.01
N CYS A 230 -3.23 -5.10 -15.82
CA CYS A 230 -3.74 -3.76 -15.55
C CYS A 230 -3.07 -2.69 -16.43
N SER A 231 -1.74 -2.77 -16.62
CA SER A 231 -1.01 -1.86 -17.52
C SER A 231 -1.48 -2.02 -18.97
N LEU A 232 -1.71 -3.25 -19.44
CA LEU A 232 -2.23 -3.54 -20.77
C LEU A 232 -3.65 -3.00 -20.96
N VAL A 233 -4.55 -3.24 -19.99
CA VAL A 233 -5.93 -2.72 -20.04
C VAL A 233 -5.93 -1.20 -20.10
N ALA A 234 -5.14 -0.53 -19.27
CA ALA A 234 -5.03 0.92 -19.29
C ALA A 234 -4.48 1.44 -20.62
N SER A 235 -3.48 0.78 -21.18
CA SER A 235 -2.92 1.09 -22.51
C SER A 235 -3.96 0.95 -23.61
N LEU A 236 -4.73 -0.13 -23.58
CA LEU A 236 -5.80 -0.38 -24.56
C LEU A 236 -6.91 0.67 -24.51
N VAL A 237 -7.24 1.18 -23.31
CA VAL A 237 -8.22 2.27 -23.15
C VAL A 237 -7.73 3.56 -23.84
N ILE A 238 -6.43 3.87 -23.76
CA ILE A 238 -5.85 5.03 -24.43
C ILE A 238 -5.82 4.80 -25.96
N VAL A 239 -5.39 3.62 -26.39
CA VAL A 239 -5.34 3.25 -27.82
C VAL A 239 -6.74 3.28 -28.44
N ALA A 240 -7.77 2.83 -27.74
CA ALA A 240 -9.16 2.89 -28.20
C ALA A 240 -9.67 4.32 -28.41
N ARG A 241 -9.00 5.33 -27.85
CA ARG A 241 -9.26 6.76 -28.12
C ARG A 241 -8.45 7.30 -29.32
N GLY A 242 -7.75 6.45 -30.07
CA GLY A 242 -6.93 6.82 -31.21
C GLY A 242 -5.57 7.43 -30.85
N LEU A 243 -5.11 7.28 -29.61
CA LEU A 243 -3.84 7.84 -29.12
C LEU A 243 -2.83 6.72 -28.86
N PRO A 244 -1.51 6.95 -29.04
CA PRO A 244 -0.48 6.04 -28.54
C PRO A 244 -0.65 5.82 -27.05
N ALA A 245 -0.39 4.60 -26.55
CA ALA A 245 -0.60 4.27 -25.14
C ALA A 245 0.23 5.14 -24.18
N ASP A 246 1.42 5.57 -24.60
CA ASP A 246 2.34 6.45 -23.86
C ASP A 246 2.19 7.94 -24.20
N HIS A 247 1.09 8.33 -24.87
CA HIS A 247 0.82 9.69 -25.35
C HIS A 247 1.04 10.77 -24.29
N TYR A 248 0.42 10.61 -23.13
CA TYR A 248 0.48 11.63 -22.07
C TYR A 248 1.89 11.84 -21.53
N ARG A 249 2.67 10.77 -21.38
CA ARG A 249 4.08 10.85 -20.97
C ARG A 249 4.92 11.54 -22.05
N THR A 250 4.75 11.17 -23.29
CA THR A 250 5.48 11.75 -24.44
C THR A 250 5.17 13.24 -24.56
N LEU A 251 3.90 13.65 -24.40
CA LEU A 251 3.48 15.05 -24.41
C LEU A 251 4.17 15.87 -23.30
N VAL A 252 4.22 15.34 -22.08
CA VAL A 252 4.89 16.03 -20.95
C VAL A 252 6.41 16.10 -21.19
N ASN A 253 7.01 15.04 -21.74
CA ASN A 253 8.44 15.02 -22.05
C ASN A 253 8.81 16.02 -23.15
N ALA A 254 7.97 16.21 -24.17
CA ALA A 254 8.19 17.19 -25.23
C ALA A 254 8.27 18.64 -24.71
N GLY A 255 7.58 18.94 -23.60
CA GLY A 255 7.64 20.25 -22.92
C GLY A 255 8.81 20.43 -21.94
N ARG A 256 9.68 19.40 -21.80
CA ARG A 256 10.83 19.45 -20.88
C ARG A 256 12.14 19.62 -21.66
N GLY A 257 13.06 20.41 -21.11
CA GLY A 257 14.39 20.59 -21.72
C GLY A 257 15.20 19.29 -21.74
N ALA A 258 16.06 19.15 -22.74
CA ALA A 258 16.97 18.01 -22.92
C ALA A 258 17.90 17.75 -21.71
N ASP A 259 18.11 18.78 -20.86
CA ASP A 259 18.98 18.74 -19.68
C ASP A 259 18.39 17.95 -18.50
N THR A 260 17.15 17.48 -18.62
CA THR A 260 16.51 16.69 -17.54
C THR A 260 17.04 15.26 -17.55
N GLY A 261 18.19 15.05 -16.92
CA GLY A 261 18.88 13.74 -16.87
C GLY A 261 18.10 12.58 -16.25
N SER A 262 16.91 12.81 -15.68
CA SER A 262 16.04 11.78 -15.10
C SER A 262 14.84 11.39 -15.96
N LEU A 263 14.74 11.87 -17.20
CA LEU A 263 13.63 11.54 -18.11
C LEU A 263 13.60 10.05 -18.47
N ILE A 264 12.37 9.53 -18.58
CA ILE A 264 12.10 8.18 -19.11
C ILE A 264 11.68 8.36 -20.57
N GLY A 265 12.63 8.10 -21.49
CA GLY A 265 12.39 8.12 -22.92
C GLY A 265 11.53 6.95 -23.41
N ARG A 266 11.25 6.92 -24.70
CA ARG A 266 10.70 5.74 -25.36
C ARG A 266 11.81 4.70 -25.53
N PHE A 267 11.47 3.44 -25.34
CA PHE A 267 12.36 2.29 -25.52
C PHE A 267 12.16 1.66 -26.92
N VAL A 268 10.95 1.78 -27.45
CA VAL A 268 10.54 1.25 -28.75
C VAL A 268 9.81 2.35 -29.50
N GLU A 269 10.24 2.64 -30.76
CA GLU A 269 9.66 3.73 -31.55
C GLU A 269 8.49 3.27 -32.43
N HIS A 270 8.63 2.13 -33.09
CA HIS A 270 7.66 1.63 -34.07
C HIS A 270 7.53 0.10 -34.02
N PRO A 271 6.43 -0.48 -34.49
CA PRO A 271 5.18 0.15 -34.98
C PRO A 271 4.20 0.52 -33.87
N GLU A 272 3.42 1.60 -34.08
CA GLU A 272 2.26 1.91 -33.24
C GLU A 272 1.05 1.02 -33.63
N PRO A 273 0.12 0.67 -32.67
CA PRO A 273 0.10 1.06 -31.25
C PRO A 273 0.94 0.15 -30.33
N ILE A 274 1.60 -0.87 -30.88
CA ILE A 274 2.34 -1.89 -30.10
C ILE A 274 3.49 -1.22 -29.33
N ALA A 275 4.24 -0.33 -30.01
CA ALA A 275 5.34 0.39 -29.38
C ALA A 275 4.90 1.16 -28.14
N GLY A 276 3.79 1.90 -28.21
CA GLY A 276 3.23 2.62 -27.07
C GLY A 276 2.86 1.69 -25.91
N ILE A 277 2.24 0.53 -26.18
CA ILE A 277 1.88 -0.46 -25.15
C ILE A 277 3.14 -1.03 -24.48
N VAL A 278 4.14 -1.44 -25.28
CA VAL A 278 5.41 -1.95 -24.77
C VAL A 278 6.11 -0.90 -23.92
N ASN A 279 6.14 0.36 -24.36
CA ASN A 279 6.75 1.46 -23.63
C ASN A 279 6.09 1.69 -22.28
N VAL A 280 4.77 1.55 -22.14
CA VAL A 280 4.07 1.66 -20.85
C VAL A 280 4.51 0.54 -19.89
N VAL A 281 4.55 -0.71 -20.35
CA VAL A 281 4.98 -1.84 -19.52
C VAL A 281 6.45 -1.67 -19.10
N LEU A 282 7.33 -1.35 -20.04
CA LEU A 282 8.75 -1.11 -19.74
C LEU A 282 8.94 0.07 -18.78
N SER A 283 8.21 1.16 -18.96
CA SER A 283 8.27 2.30 -18.06
C SER A 283 7.81 1.94 -16.65
N THR A 284 6.75 1.13 -16.50
CA THR A 284 6.31 0.63 -15.20
C THR A 284 7.43 -0.16 -14.50
N VAL A 285 8.12 -1.03 -15.24
CA VAL A 285 9.27 -1.77 -14.70
C VAL A 285 10.43 -0.85 -14.36
N MET A 286 10.75 0.12 -15.23
CA MET A 286 11.84 1.07 -15.02
C MET A 286 11.56 2.01 -13.85
N LEU A 287 10.32 2.40 -13.59
CA LEU A 287 9.96 3.17 -12.40
C LEU A 287 10.18 2.39 -11.10
N MET A 288 10.05 1.07 -11.13
CA MET A 288 10.32 0.22 -9.98
C MET A 288 11.82 -0.10 -9.84
N PHE A 289 12.51 -0.33 -10.95
CA PHE A 289 13.91 -0.71 -11.01
C PHE A 289 14.62 0.17 -12.04
N PRO A 290 15.03 1.40 -11.64
CA PRO A 290 15.51 2.43 -12.57
C PRO A 290 16.94 2.15 -13.08
N VAL A 291 17.12 1.03 -13.81
CA VAL A 291 18.43 0.60 -14.33
C VAL A 291 19.04 1.63 -15.28
N THR A 292 18.23 2.44 -15.96
CA THR A 292 18.71 3.53 -16.81
C THR A 292 19.37 4.66 -16.01
N LEU A 293 19.00 4.87 -14.74
CA LEU A 293 19.73 5.77 -13.84
C LEU A 293 21.07 5.15 -13.42
N ALA A 294 21.08 3.86 -13.07
CA ALA A 294 22.31 3.16 -12.71
C ALA A 294 23.33 3.18 -13.86
N ALA A 295 22.87 3.05 -15.12
CA ALA A 295 23.72 3.09 -16.31
C ALA A 295 24.45 4.44 -16.52
N LYS A 296 24.00 5.53 -15.86
CA LYS A 296 24.69 6.83 -15.91
C LYS A 296 25.94 6.90 -15.06
N LEU A 297 26.21 5.91 -14.20
CA LEU A 297 27.39 5.77 -13.33
C LEU A 297 27.69 7.01 -12.47
N SER A 298 26.71 7.91 -12.29
CA SER A 298 26.83 9.06 -11.40
C SER A 298 26.47 8.65 -9.96
N PRO A 299 27.28 9.00 -8.94
CA PRO A 299 26.98 8.67 -7.54
C PRO A 299 25.56 9.08 -7.10
N TYR A 300 25.10 10.25 -7.54
CA TYR A 300 23.76 10.75 -7.27
C TYR A 300 22.67 9.81 -7.82
N TYR A 301 22.80 9.39 -9.09
CA TYR A 301 21.81 8.49 -9.72
C TYR A 301 21.89 7.07 -9.17
N LEU A 302 23.09 6.60 -8.78
CA LEU A 302 23.25 5.29 -8.13
C LEU A 302 22.54 5.25 -6.79
N VAL A 303 22.64 6.31 -5.98
CA VAL A 303 21.91 6.40 -4.70
C VAL A 303 20.40 6.36 -4.93
N ILE A 304 19.86 7.13 -5.89
CA ILE A 304 18.43 7.12 -6.23
C ILE A 304 17.99 5.73 -6.72
N PHE A 305 18.80 5.08 -7.57
CA PHE A 305 18.53 3.71 -8.02
C PHE A 305 18.42 2.75 -6.83
N VAL A 306 19.40 2.75 -5.93
CA VAL A 306 19.44 1.85 -4.75
C VAL A 306 18.22 2.10 -3.87
N VAL A 307 17.87 3.36 -3.62
CA VAL A 307 16.71 3.75 -2.82
C VAL A 307 15.42 3.21 -3.42
N ILE A 308 15.15 3.53 -4.68
CA ILE A 308 13.90 3.11 -5.34
C ILE A 308 13.83 1.58 -5.44
N ALA A 309 14.90 0.94 -5.92
CA ALA A 309 14.97 -0.51 -6.07
C ALA A 309 14.80 -1.24 -4.72
N SER A 310 15.35 -0.70 -3.64
CA SER A 310 15.22 -1.29 -2.30
C SER A 310 13.77 -1.25 -1.79
N PHE A 311 13.05 -0.14 -2.01
CA PHE A 311 11.62 -0.06 -1.67
C PHE A 311 10.81 -1.11 -2.44
N TRP A 312 11.00 -1.21 -3.74
CA TRP A 312 10.26 -2.17 -4.57
C TRP A 312 10.64 -3.62 -4.30
N ALA A 313 11.93 -3.91 -4.11
CA ALA A 313 12.37 -5.26 -3.72
C ALA A 313 11.76 -5.69 -2.38
N SER A 314 11.75 -4.78 -1.39
CA SER A 314 11.11 -5.01 -0.10
C SER A 314 9.61 -5.22 -0.22
N TYR A 315 8.94 -4.43 -1.07
CA TYR A 315 7.53 -4.57 -1.37
C TYR A 315 7.21 -5.96 -1.96
N PHE A 316 7.89 -6.36 -3.03
CA PHE A 316 7.63 -7.66 -3.67
C PHE A 316 7.98 -8.84 -2.76
N TYR A 317 9.04 -8.73 -1.95
CA TYR A 317 9.37 -9.72 -0.94
C TYR A 317 8.26 -9.86 0.10
N ALA A 318 7.77 -8.75 0.64
CA ALA A 318 6.70 -8.74 1.64
C ALA A 318 5.36 -9.21 1.05
N VAL A 319 5.01 -8.79 -0.18
CA VAL A 319 3.83 -9.27 -0.92
C VAL A 319 3.89 -10.78 -1.11
N ARG A 320 5.05 -11.32 -1.52
CA ARG A 320 5.23 -12.76 -1.65
C ARG A 320 4.94 -13.49 -0.34
N GLN A 321 5.48 -13.01 0.77
CA GLN A 321 5.25 -13.62 2.08
C GLN A 321 3.78 -13.52 2.51
N TRP A 322 3.17 -12.35 2.35
CA TRP A 322 1.76 -12.13 2.66
C TRP A 322 0.84 -13.04 1.83
N LEU A 323 1.13 -13.23 0.55
CA LEU A 323 0.34 -14.12 -0.32
C LEU A 323 0.48 -15.61 0.05
N HIS A 324 1.55 -16.01 0.72
CA HIS A 324 1.73 -17.38 1.22
C HIS A 324 1.16 -17.58 2.63
N SER A 325 0.72 -16.52 3.29
CA SER A 325 0.16 -16.60 4.64
C SER A 325 -1.29 -17.09 4.62
N ASP A 326 -1.64 -17.93 5.60
CA ASP A 326 -3.02 -18.40 5.80
C ASP A 326 -3.96 -17.27 6.19
N TYR A 327 -3.46 -16.27 6.88
CA TYR A 327 -4.20 -15.07 7.23
C TYR A 327 -3.67 -13.85 6.49
N ARG A 328 -4.57 -13.15 5.79
CA ARG A 328 -4.27 -11.95 5.01
C ARG A 328 -5.00 -10.74 5.60
N PRO A 329 -4.34 -9.96 6.49
CA PRO A 329 -4.96 -8.79 7.10
C PRO A 329 -5.52 -7.83 6.05
N PRO A 330 -6.77 -7.33 6.17
CA PRO A 330 -7.37 -6.42 5.19
C PRO A 330 -6.56 -5.14 4.98
N LEU A 331 -5.96 -4.58 6.04
CA LEU A 331 -5.10 -3.39 5.95
C LEU A 331 -3.88 -3.61 5.04
N VAL A 332 -3.20 -4.75 5.20
CA VAL A 332 -2.05 -5.12 4.34
C VAL A 332 -2.50 -5.26 2.90
N GLY A 333 -3.65 -5.93 2.67
CA GLY A 333 -4.23 -6.08 1.34
C GLY A 333 -4.57 -4.75 0.68
N ARG A 334 -5.10 -3.76 1.43
CA ARG A 334 -5.37 -2.40 0.95
C ARG A 334 -4.07 -1.71 0.54
N ALA A 335 -3.05 -1.75 1.39
CA ALA A 335 -1.75 -1.15 1.10
C ALA A 335 -1.10 -1.80 -0.13
N VAL A 336 -1.09 -3.13 -0.22
CA VAL A 336 -0.57 -3.88 -1.38
C VAL A 336 -1.27 -3.46 -2.66
N CYS A 337 -2.61 -3.49 -2.69
CA CYS A 337 -3.35 -3.19 -3.90
C CYS A 337 -3.26 -1.71 -4.30
N LEU A 338 -3.22 -0.78 -3.34
CA LEU A 338 -3.09 0.65 -3.63
C LEU A 338 -1.70 0.99 -4.21
N ILE A 339 -0.63 0.47 -3.61
CA ILE A 339 0.73 0.65 -4.14
C ILE A 339 0.84 0.07 -5.56
N ALA A 340 0.30 -1.14 -5.79
CA ALA A 340 0.32 -1.77 -7.12
C ALA A 340 -0.46 -0.96 -8.16
N ALA A 341 -1.69 -0.54 -7.83
CA ALA A 341 -2.53 0.28 -8.71
C ALA A 341 -1.85 1.61 -9.04
N PHE A 342 -1.26 2.26 -8.04
CA PHE A 342 -0.52 3.50 -8.22
C PHE A 342 0.68 3.31 -9.15
N ALA A 343 1.49 2.27 -8.96
CA ALA A 343 2.65 1.98 -9.80
C ALA A 343 2.28 1.73 -11.27
N VAL A 344 1.20 0.98 -11.51
CA VAL A 344 0.68 0.73 -12.85
C VAL A 344 0.31 2.05 -13.53
N VAL A 345 -0.42 2.91 -12.82
CA VAL A 345 -0.86 4.20 -13.38
C VAL A 345 0.31 5.15 -13.59
N GLN A 346 1.31 5.14 -12.71
CA GLN A 346 2.54 5.91 -12.94
C GLN A 346 3.25 5.50 -14.24
N GLY A 347 3.26 4.22 -14.60
CA GLY A 347 3.84 3.75 -15.87
C GLY A 347 3.26 4.41 -17.11
N LEU A 348 1.98 4.86 -17.06
CA LEU A 348 1.34 5.56 -18.17
C LEU A 348 1.67 7.06 -18.22
N PHE A 349 1.76 7.71 -17.04
CA PHE A 349 1.74 9.17 -16.96
C PHE A 349 3.07 9.77 -16.52
N GLU A 350 3.91 9.01 -15.81
CA GLU A 350 5.10 9.57 -15.18
C GLU A 350 6.24 9.80 -16.18
N PRO A 351 6.71 11.05 -16.34
CA PRO A 351 7.70 11.39 -17.34
C PRO A 351 9.15 11.17 -16.86
N ASP A 352 9.40 11.19 -15.55
CA ASP A 352 10.76 11.10 -15.00
C ASP A 352 10.81 10.48 -13.60
N TYR A 353 12.00 9.98 -13.23
CA TYR A 353 12.23 9.31 -11.95
C TYR A 353 12.16 10.25 -10.73
N GLY A 354 12.50 11.53 -10.89
CA GLY A 354 12.42 12.51 -9.80
C GLY A 354 10.98 12.81 -9.41
N SER A 355 10.12 12.99 -10.43
CA SER A 355 8.69 13.17 -10.26
C SER A 355 8.04 11.90 -9.68
N ALA A 356 8.44 10.71 -10.18
CA ALA A 356 7.97 9.44 -9.64
C ALA A 356 8.29 9.28 -8.15
N LEU A 357 9.51 9.61 -7.73
CA LEU A 357 9.92 9.55 -6.33
C LEU A 357 9.12 10.54 -5.47
N ARG A 358 8.87 11.75 -5.98
CA ARG A 358 8.02 12.75 -5.33
C ARG A 358 6.61 12.20 -5.09
N HIS A 359 5.98 11.62 -6.11
CA HIS A 359 4.65 11.05 -6.02
C HIS A 359 4.61 9.79 -5.14
N LEU A 360 5.70 9.01 -5.08
CA LEU A 360 5.83 7.84 -4.22
C LEU A 360 6.01 8.22 -2.74
N THR A 361 6.64 9.36 -2.45
CA THR A 361 6.96 9.79 -1.08
C THR A 361 5.77 9.71 -0.13
N PRO A 362 4.58 10.27 -0.43
CA PRO A 362 3.42 10.19 0.48
C PRO A 362 2.88 8.77 0.67
N LEU A 363 3.22 7.82 -0.21
CA LEU A 363 2.80 6.42 -0.10
C LEU A 363 3.79 5.54 0.68
N ILE A 364 5.00 6.03 0.99
CA ILE A 364 6.01 5.26 1.74
C ILE A 364 5.46 4.70 3.06
N PRO A 365 4.62 5.38 3.84
CA PRO A 365 4.00 4.79 5.03
C PRO A 365 3.24 3.49 4.75
N LEU A 366 2.63 3.32 3.57
CA LEU A 366 1.97 2.07 3.19
C LEU A 366 2.96 0.92 2.96
N PHE A 367 4.20 1.21 2.52
CA PHE A 367 5.24 0.18 2.41
C PHE A 367 5.61 -0.38 3.79
N PHE A 368 5.57 0.42 4.85
CA PHE A 368 5.73 -0.07 6.21
C PHE A 368 4.61 -1.04 6.60
N ILE A 369 3.34 -0.76 6.23
CA ILE A 369 2.21 -1.67 6.44
C ILE A 369 2.49 -3.02 5.76
N VAL A 370 2.93 -2.99 4.50
CA VAL A 370 3.21 -4.21 3.72
C VAL A 370 4.38 -4.99 4.34
N ALA A 371 5.46 -4.30 4.71
CA ALA A 371 6.64 -4.93 5.31
C ALA A 371 6.35 -5.56 6.69
N ALA A 372 5.50 -4.91 7.50
CA ALA A 372 5.11 -5.42 8.81
C ALA A 372 4.04 -6.52 8.75
N GLY A 373 3.38 -6.70 7.63
CA GLY A 373 2.29 -7.67 7.46
C GLY A 373 2.66 -9.08 7.94
N LYS A 374 3.92 -9.49 7.78
CA LYS A 374 4.44 -10.74 8.30
C LYS A 374 4.41 -10.82 9.84
N CYS A 375 4.81 -9.74 10.52
CA CYS A 375 4.88 -9.72 11.98
C CYS A 375 3.49 -9.75 12.64
N VAL A 376 2.48 -9.19 11.97
CA VAL A 376 1.09 -9.24 12.43
C VAL A 376 0.51 -10.66 12.29
N VAL A 377 0.90 -11.38 11.25
CA VAL A 377 0.45 -12.77 11.00
C VAL A 377 1.07 -13.74 12.00
N GLU A 378 2.35 -13.61 12.32
CA GLU A 378 3.05 -14.52 13.23
C GLU A 378 2.58 -14.38 14.70
N ARG A 379 1.88 -13.30 15.04
CA ARG A 379 1.42 -12.99 16.39
C ARG A 379 -0.07 -13.08 16.62
N LEU A 380 -0.86 -13.51 15.63
CA LEU A 380 -2.13 -14.07 16.04
C LEU A 380 -1.74 -15.20 17.00
N PRO A 381 -1.99 -15.06 18.32
CA PRO A 381 -1.78 -16.18 19.18
C PRO A 381 -2.43 -17.35 18.43
N GLU A 382 -1.85 -18.52 18.42
CA GLU A 382 -2.66 -19.66 18.72
C GLU A 382 -3.54 -19.15 19.85
N CYS A 383 -4.68 -18.52 19.47
CA CYS A 383 -5.76 -18.32 20.38
C CYS A 383 -5.93 -19.74 20.86
N SER A 384 -5.17 -20.03 21.88
CA SER A 384 -5.49 -21.03 22.82
C SER A 384 -7.00 -21.05 22.73
N VAL A 385 -7.54 -22.04 22.08
CA VAL A 385 -8.85 -22.54 22.38
C VAL A 385 -8.68 -22.97 23.83
N ALA A 386 -8.50 -22.00 24.71
CA ALA A 386 -8.86 -22.10 26.09
C ALA A 386 -10.34 -22.40 25.97
N SER A 387 -10.61 -23.69 25.87
CA SER A 387 -11.91 -24.26 26.07
C SER A 387 -12.50 -23.45 27.24
N PRO A 388 -13.63 -22.76 26.98
CA PRO A 388 -14.17 -21.86 27.98
C PRO A 388 -14.22 -22.61 29.30
N PRO A 389 -13.73 -22.07 30.42
CA PRO A 389 -13.53 -22.79 31.67
C PRO A 389 -14.83 -23.38 32.27
N TRP A 390 -15.98 -23.15 31.63
CA TRP A 390 -17.29 -23.67 32.01
C TRP A 390 -17.73 -24.97 31.26
N ARG A 391 -16.91 -25.52 30.34
CA ARG A 391 -17.09 -26.89 29.86
C ARG A 391 -16.21 -27.84 30.65
N THR A 392 -16.39 -27.92 31.94
CA THR A 392 -16.22 -29.17 32.64
C THR A 392 -17.36 -30.08 32.21
N PRO A 393 -17.08 -31.23 31.58
CA PRO A 393 -18.10 -32.26 31.47
C PRO A 393 -18.38 -32.70 32.91
N THR A 394 -19.43 -32.15 33.48
CA THR A 394 -20.09 -32.81 34.59
C THR A 394 -20.44 -34.19 34.06
N GLN A 395 -19.65 -35.18 34.45
CA GLN A 395 -20.04 -36.58 34.36
C GLN A 395 -21.34 -36.71 35.19
N LEU A 396 -22.47 -36.42 34.52
CA LEU A 396 -23.74 -36.90 34.99
C LEU A 396 -23.75 -38.40 34.72
N SER A 397 -23.36 -39.16 35.75
CA SER A 397 -23.67 -40.57 35.84
C SER A 397 -25.17 -40.75 35.55
N PRO A 398 -25.56 -41.67 34.64
CA PRO A 398 -26.96 -41.92 34.38
C PRO A 398 -27.56 -42.54 35.68
N PRO A 399 -28.72 -42.08 36.17
CA PRO A 399 -29.43 -42.77 37.20
C PRO A 399 -29.94 -44.09 36.59
N SER A 400 -29.37 -45.19 37.04
CA SER A 400 -29.98 -46.49 36.96
C SER A 400 -31.26 -46.49 37.81
N HIS A 401 -32.32 -46.90 37.25
CA HIS A 401 -33.66 -47.31 37.75
C HIS A 401 -34.80 -46.46 37.13
N LEU A 402 -35.53 -47.08 36.20
CA LEU A 402 -36.84 -47.68 36.39
C LEU A 402 -37.39 -48.15 35.01
N LEU A 403 -37.41 -49.46 34.89
CA LEU A 403 -38.30 -50.19 33.99
C LEU A 403 -39.75 -49.88 34.43
N SER A 404 -40.59 -49.40 33.55
CA SER A 404 -42.00 -49.80 33.57
C SER A 404 -42.68 -49.48 32.25
N ALA A 405 -43.23 -50.50 31.70
CA ALA A 405 -44.12 -50.64 30.59
C ALA A 405 -45.25 -49.59 30.51
N SER A 406 -45.62 -49.22 29.30
CA SER A 406 -47.03 -49.16 28.89
C SER A 406 -47.16 -49.05 27.36
N ASN A 407 -47.63 -50.16 26.78
CA ASN A 407 -48.31 -50.19 25.49
C ASN A 407 -49.43 -49.16 25.37
N ARG A 408 -49.57 -48.55 24.21
CA ARG A 408 -50.83 -48.46 23.47
C ARG A 408 -50.64 -47.88 22.06
N PRO A 409 -51.43 -48.41 21.13
CA PRO A 409 -51.29 -48.12 19.71
C PRO A 409 -52.34 -47.13 19.14
N SER A 410 -52.10 -46.80 17.86
CA SER A 410 -53.05 -46.36 16.82
C SER A 410 -53.87 -45.05 17.06
N ASP A 411 -53.77 -44.16 16.12
CA ASP A 411 -54.75 -43.99 15.05
C ASP A 411 -54.37 -42.84 14.10
N HIS A 412 -54.45 -43.16 12.82
CA HIS A 412 -54.65 -42.21 11.72
C HIS A 412 -56.01 -41.49 11.84
N PRO A 413 -56.30 -40.35 11.21
CA PRO A 413 -56.28 -40.25 9.75
C PRO A 413 -55.95 -38.87 9.13
N SER A 414 -55.48 -38.94 7.93
CA SER A 414 -55.79 -38.16 6.68
C SER A 414 -56.79 -37.04 6.71
N ALA A 415 -56.45 -35.91 6.03
CA ALA A 415 -57.24 -35.12 5.08
C ALA A 415 -56.39 -33.89 4.67
N ARG A 416 -55.97 -33.72 3.43
CA ARG A 416 -56.64 -33.26 2.19
C ARG A 416 -56.97 -31.78 2.19
N GLN A 417 -56.54 -31.20 1.06
CA GLN A 417 -57.09 -30.05 0.32
C GLN A 417 -56.59 -28.68 0.81
N SER A 418 -56.31 -27.71 -0.02
CA SER A 418 -56.34 -27.42 -1.49
C SER A 418 -56.23 -25.91 -1.62
N GLU A 419 -55.61 -25.45 -2.72
CA GLU A 419 -55.97 -24.19 -3.44
C GLU A 419 -55.79 -22.86 -2.68
N SER A 420 -54.96 -21.99 -3.15
CA SER A 420 -55.09 -21.08 -4.30
C SER A 420 -53.79 -20.29 -4.48
#